data_b50fbea18ba50040aed5e12a2db7d836
#
_entry.id   b50fbea18ba50040aed5e12a2db7d836
#
_cell.length_a   1.000
_cell.length_b   1.000
_cell.length_c   1.000
_cell.angle_alpha   90.00
_cell.angle_beta   90.00
_cell.angle_gamma   90.00
#
_symmetry.space_group_name_H-M   'P 1'
#
loop_
_entity.id
_entity.type
_entity.pdbx_description
1 polymer ?
#
loop_
_entity_poly.entity_id
_entity_poly.type
_entity_poly.pdbx_seq_one_letter_code
_entity_poly.pdbx_strand_id
1 'polypeptide(L)'
;MDFSKKYDISVYLTEEQLNKRIAEIGAQITEKYRGQSVYLICILKGSIFFTTELAKRIDLPMTMDFMSVSSYGSGTESSGDVKIKKDHEHSIEGENVIIIEDIIDSGNTLSRLSKLLAKRNPKSLTICTLLDKPERRVVDDVNVDYVGFVIPDKFVVGYGLDYDQRFRNLPYIGFVEGEIK
;
A
#
# COMPACT_ATOMS: atom_id res chain seq x y z
N MET A 1 11.09 -24.59 -9.83
CA MET A 1 11.18 -23.85 -11.11
C MET A 1 11.44 -22.42 -10.73
N ASP A 2 12.57 -21.85 -11.11
CA ASP A 2 12.94 -20.46 -10.76
C ASP A 2 12.27 -19.52 -11.75
N PHE A 3 11.16 -18.94 -11.35
CA PHE A 3 10.37 -18.02 -12.19
C PHE A 3 11.12 -16.73 -12.53
N SER A 4 12.07 -16.30 -11.69
CA SER A 4 12.84 -15.06 -11.92
C SER A 4 13.65 -15.15 -13.21
N LYS A 5 14.28 -16.31 -13.46
CA LYS A 5 15.08 -16.55 -14.68
C LYS A 5 14.24 -16.64 -15.96
N LYS A 6 12.98 -17.10 -15.84
CA LYS A 6 12.10 -17.24 -17.01
C LYS A 6 11.59 -15.91 -17.52
N TYR A 7 11.45 -14.93 -16.64
CA TYR A 7 10.80 -13.63 -16.94
C TYR A 7 11.73 -12.44 -16.76
N ASP A 8 13.04 -12.70 -16.67
CA ASP A 8 14.07 -11.65 -16.52
C ASP A 8 13.76 -10.67 -15.38
N ILE A 9 13.48 -11.22 -14.20
CA ILE A 9 13.19 -10.46 -12.98
C ILE A 9 14.44 -10.47 -12.10
N SER A 10 15.05 -9.31 -11.91
CA SER A 10 16.15 -9.12 -10.97
C SER A 10 15.62 -8.78 -9.57
N VAL A 11 16.11 -9.47 -8.53
CA VAL A 11 15.73 -9.19 -7.14
C VAL A 11 16.27 -7.82 -6.73
N TYR A 12 15.38 -6.93 -6.29
CA TYR A 12 15.74 -5.59 -5.79
C TYR A 12 15.70 -5.52 -4.26
N LEU A 13 14.60 -5.99 -3.65
CA LEU A 13 14.46 -6.09 -2.20
C LEU A 13 14.15 -7.54 -1.84
N THR A 14 15.02 -8.15 -1.01
CA THR A 14 14.82 -9.52 -0.57
C THR A 14 13.69 -9.62 0.46
N GLU A 15 13.15 -10.83 0.64
CA GLU A 15 12.15 -11.11 1.66
C GLU A 15 12.65 -10.75 3.08
N GLU A 16 13.92 -10.98 3.36
CA GLU A 16 14.54 -10.63 4.64
C GLU A 16 14.53 -9.11 4.88
N GLN A 17 14.93 -8.32 3.86
CA GLN A 17 14.90 -6.85 3.94
C GLN A 17 13.48 -6.32 4.14
N LEU A 18 12.50 -6.87 3.41
CA LEU A 18 11.08 -6.52 3.56
C LEU A 18 10.60 -6.81 4.98
N ASN A 19 10.82 -8.04 5.46
CA ASN A 19 10.38 -8.46 6.80
C ASN A 19 11.00 -7.62 7.91
N LYS A 20 12.28 -7.28 7.80
CA LYS A 20 12.96 -6.40 8.77
C LYS A 20 12.31 -5.02 8.81
N ARG A 21 12.11 -4.40 7.63
CA ARG A 21 11.53 -3.05 7.55
C ARG A 21 10.07 -3.03 8.04
N ILE A 22 9.30 -4.03 7.69
CA ILE A 22 7.90 -4.17 8.15
C ILE A 22 7.85 -4.29 9.68
N ALA A 23 8.77 -5.03 10.30
CA ALA A 23 8.85 -5.13 11.76
C ALA A 23 9.17 -3.78 12.42
N GLU A 24 10.08 -2.98 11.83
CA GLU A 24 10.38 -1.63 12.30
C GLU A 24 9.15 -0.72 12.25
N ILE A 25 8.39 -0.76 11.15
CA ILE A 25 7.14 0.03 11.01
C ILE A 25 6.09 -0.44 12.02
N GLY A 26 5.93 -1.75 12.20
CA GLY A 26 4.99 -2.30 13.20
C GLY A 26 5.31 -1.84 14.62
N ALA A 27 6.59 -1.80 14.99
CA ALA A 27 7.03 -1.27 16.29
C ALA A 27 6.75 0.24 16.43
N GLN A 28 6.97 1.02 15.38
CA GLN A 28 6.68 2.46 15.38
C GLN A 28 5.18 2.74 15.54
N ILE A 29 4.32 1.98 14.85
CA ILE A 29 2.86 2.08 14.97
C ILE A 29 2.42 1.68 16.40
N THR A 30 2.96 0.59 16.94
CA THR A 30 2.68 0.14 18.29
C THR A 30 2.99 1.23 19.31
N GLU A 31 4.15 1.87 19.18
CA GLU A 31 4.55 2.94 20.11
C GLU A 31 3.67 4.18 19.97
N LYS A 32 3.39 4.63 18.74
CA LYS A 32 2.55 5.82 18.46
C LYS A 32 1.14 5.67 19.03
N TYR A 33 0.56 4.48 18.94
CA TYR A 33 -0.82 4.22 19.35
C TYR A 33 -0.93 3.42 20.66
N ARG A 34 0.12 3.40 21.48
CA ARG A 34 0.15 2.69 22.79
C ARG A 34 -1.09 3.00 23.62
N GLY A 35 -1.78 1.95 24.10
CA GLY A 35 -3.00 2.08 24.88
C GLY A 35 -4.26 2.46 24.08
N GLN A 36 -4.19 2.43 22.77
CA GLN A 36 -5.31 2.69 21.85
C GLN A 36 -5.51 1.50 20.90
N SER A 37 -6.64 1.44 20.22
CA SER A 37 -6.87 0.55 19.09
C SER A 37 -6.54 1.23 17.78
N VAL A 38 -6.28 0.44 16.73
CA VAL A 38 -6.08 0.91 15.36
C VAL A 38 -7.02 0.18 14.39
N TYR A 39 -7.42 0.87 13.33
CA TYR A 39 -8.24 0.32 12.26
C TYR A 39 -7.42 0.33 10.96
N LEU A 40 -7.02 -0.85 10.50
CA LEU A 40 -6.22 -1.01 9.30
C LEU A 40 -7.12 -1.14 8.07
N ILE A 41 -6.91 -0.32 7.06
CA ILE A 41 -7.60 -0.42 5.76
C ILE A 41 -6.59 -0.84 4.71
N CYS A 42 -6.67 -2.11 4.30
CA CYS A 42 -5.88 -2.68 3.21
C CYS A 42 -6.45 -2.27 1.86
N ILE A 43 -5.68 -1.61 1.01
CA ILE A 43 -6.11 -1.26 -0.35
C ILE A 43 -5.80 -2.41 -1.30
N LEU A 44 -6.83 -3.13 -1.68
CA LEU A 44 -6.74 -4.32 -2.54
C LEU A 44 -6.41 -3.93 -4.00
N LYS A 45 -5.62 -4.77 -4.71
CA LYS A 45 -5.11 -6.11 -4.32
C LYS A 45 -3.67 -6.09 -3.82
N GLY A 46 -2.86 -5.13 -4.25
CA GLY A 46 -1.40 -5.14 -4.13
C GLY A 46 -0.91 -5.11 -2.68
N SER A 47 -1.60 -4.38 -1.81
CA SER A 47 -1.15 -4.23 -0.41
C SER A 47 -1.42 -5.43 0.50
N ILE A 48 -2.05 -6.52 -0.01
CA ILE A 48 -2.49 -7.63 0.84
C ILE A 48 -1.34 -8.30 1.62
N PHE A 49 -0.22 -8.58 0.96
CA PHE A 49 0.93 -9.22 1.61
C PHE A 49 1.56 -8.29 2.65
N PHE A 50 1.75 -7.02 2.28
CA PHE A 50 2.27 -6.02 3.21
C PHE A 50 1.36 -5.85 4.42
N THR A 51 0.05 -5.71 4.22
CA THR A 51 -0.92 -5.54 5.31
C THR A 51 -0.90 -6.72 6.27
N THR A 52 -0.90 -7.95 5.76
CA THR A 52 -0.92 -9.15 6.60
C THR A 52 0.36 -9.33 7.41
N GLU A 53 1.51 -9.02 6.82
CA GLU A 53 2.78 -9.08 7.54
C GLU A 53 2.91 -7.94 8.56
N LEU A 54 2.48 -6.73 8.22
CA LEU A 54 2.49 -5.59 9.14
C LEU A 54 1.57 -5.83 10.34
N ALA A 55 0.35 -6.32 10.11
CA ALA A 55 -0.63 -6.61 11.17
C ALA A 55 -0.07 -7.56 12.23
N LYS A 56 0.69 -8.59 11.82
CA LYS A 56 1.33 -9.54 12.76
C LYS A 56 2.43 -8.90 13.63
N ARG A 57 2.88 -7.70 13.31
CA ARG A 57 3.97 -6.99 14.01
C ARG A 57 3.49 -5.77 14.80
N ILE A 58 2.19 -5.51 14.79
CA ILE A 58 1.56 -4.47 15.59
C ILE A 58 1.02 -5.13 16.86
N ASP A 59 1.52 -4.73 18.02
CA ASP A 59 1.08 -5.23 19.35
C ASP A 59 0.04 -4.28 19.96
N LEU A 60 -1.11 -4.18 19.30
CA LEU A 60 -2.28 -3.38 19.71
C LEU A 60 -3.57 -4.11 19.35
N PRO A 61 -4.68 -3.84 20.07
CA PRO A 61 -6.01 -4.22 19.59
C PRO A 61 -6.25 -3.59 18.21
N MET A 62 -6.67 -4.40 17.23
CA MET A 62 -6.88 -3.89 15.87
C MET A 62 -8.11 -4.49 15.20
N THR A 63 -8.70 -3.70 14.31
CA THR A 63 -9.63 -4.17 13.27
C THR A 63 -8.91 -4.09 11.93
N MET A 64 -9.07 -5.09 11.09
CA MET A 64 -8.55 -5.09 9.73
C MET A 64 -9.70 -5.20 8.74
N ASP A 65 -9.73 -4.30 7.77
CA ASP A 65 -10.74 -4.24 6.73
C ASP A 65 -10.11 -3.97 5.36
N PHE A 66 -10.88 -4.08 4.30
CA PHE A 66 -10.39 -4.07 2.94
C PHE A 66 -11.20 -3.11 2.08
N MET A 67 -10.50 -2.29 1.31
CA MET A 67 -11.12 -1.47 0.27
C MET A 67 -10.54 -1.82 -1.09
N SER A 68 -11.34 -1.69 -2.13
CA SER A 68 -10.87 -1.77 -3.50
C SER A 68 -11.31 -0.52 -4.24
N VAL A 69 -10.33 0.19 -4.75
CA VAL A 69 -10.53 1.42 -5.51
C VAL A 69 -9.94 1.29 -6.91
N SER A 70 -10.50 1.99 -7.87
CA SER A 70 -9.89 2.13 -9.19
C SER A 70 -9.83 3.61 -9.55
N SER A 71 -8.68 4.04 -10.08
CA SER A 71 -8.61 5.31 -10.80
C SER A 71 -9.47 5.21 -12.05
N TYR A 72 -10.32 6.20 -12.29
CA TYR A 72 -11.14 6.26 -13.51
C TYR A 72 -10.22 6.48 -14.72
N GLY A 73 -10.33 5.60 -15.66
CA GLY A 73 -9.83 5.40 -16.99
C GLY A 73 -9.06 6.49 -17.75
N SER A 74 -8.33 6.05 -18.71
CA SER A 74 -7.67 6.71 -19.85
C SER A 74 -8.61 7.52 -20.77
N GLY A 75 -9.66 8.17 -20.27
CA GLY A 75 -10.57 9.02 -21.03
C GLY A 75 -10.26 10.51 -20.79
N THR A 76 -10.39 11.31 -21.83
CA THR A 76 -10.00 12.73 -21.93
C THR A 76 -10.74 13.72 -21.02
N GLU A 77 -11.67 13.26 -20.18
CA GLU A 77 -12.31 14.05 -19.12
C GLU A 77 -12.42 13.20 -17.86
N SER A 78 -11.37 13.20 -17.03
CA SER A 78 -11.45 12.59 -15.71
C SER A 78 -12.20 13.54 -14.77
N SER A 79 -13.42 13.18 -14.35
CA SER A 79 -14.15 13.84 -13.26
C SER A 79 -13.39 13.87 -11.94
N GLY A 80 -12.21 13.28 -11.92
CA GLY A 80 -11.35 13.26 -10.75
C GLY A 80 -11.78 12.28 -9.65
N ASP A 81 -12.85 11.51 -9.81
CA ASP A 81 -13.39 10.66 -8.76
C ASP A 81 -12.73 9.27 -8.71
N VAL A 82 -12.44 8.80 -7.49
CA VAL A 82 -12.06 7.41 -7.24
C VAL A 82 -13.33 6.58 -7.20
N LYS A 83 -13.41 5.55 -8.06
CA LYS A 83 -14.51 4.59 -8.00
C LYS A 83 -14.22 3.55 -6.93
N ILE A 84 -15.02 3.53 -5.88
CA ILE A 84 -15.00 2.47 -4.88
C ILE A 84 -15.66 1.23 -5.47
N LYS A 85 -14.91 0.13 -5.58
CA LYS A 85 -15.44 -1.20 -6.00
C LYS A 85 -15.89 -2.03 -4.80
N LYS A 86 -15.13 -1.95 -3.69
CA LYS A 86 -15.45 -2.50 -2.38
C LYS A 86 -15.13 -1.43 -1.34
N ASP A 87 -16.09 -1.16 -0.47
CA ASP A 87 -15.91 -0.27 0.68
C ASP A 87 -15.62 -1.09 1.95
N HIS A 88 -15.11 -0.43 2.99
CA HIS A 88 -14.95 -1.04 4.31
C HIS A 88 -16.35 -1.34 4.92
N GLU A 89 -16.39 -2.35 5.80
CA GLU A 89 -17.66 -2.92 6.29
C GLU A 89 -18.20 -2.22 7.54
N HIS A 90 -17.30 -1.70 8.40
CA HIS A 90 -17.68 -1.08 9.66
C HIS A 90 -17.42 0.42 9.66
N SER A 91 -18.13 1.19 10.50
CA SER A 91 -17.87 2.62 10.67
C SER A 91 -16.44 2.85 11.17
N ILE A 92 -15.79 3.86 10.60
CA ILE A 92 -14.46 4.33 11.04
C ILE A 92 -14.56 5.63 11.86
N GLU A 93 -15.77 6.08 12.19
CA GLU A 93 -15.97 7.29 12.99
C GLU A 93 -15.33 7.12 14.38
N GLY A 94 -14.46 8.06 14.73
CA GLY A 94 -13.73 8.03 16.01
C GLY A 94 -12.57 7.03 16.08
N GLU A 95 -12.28 6.25 15.02
CA GLU A 95 -11.21 5.27 14.98
C GLU A 95 -9.86 5.87 14.56
N ASN A 96 -8.76 5.28 15.03
CA ASN A 96 -7.43 5.57 14.52
C ASN A 96 -7.20 4.75 13.24
N VAL A 97 -7.42 5.36 12.10
CA VAL A 97 -7.38 4.69 10.79
C VAL A 97 -5.97 4.74 10.19
N ILE A 98 -5.49 3.60 9.72
CA ILE A 98 -4.24 3.47 8.97
C ILE A 98 -4.56 2.88 7.59
N ILE A 99 -4.41 3.70 6.55
CA ILE A 99 -4.49 3.26 5.15
C ILE A 99 -3.18 2.55 4.81
N ILE A 100 -3.27 1.31 4.30
CA ILE A 100 -2.10 0.52 3.91
C ILE A 100 -2.11 0.31 2.41
N GLU A 101 -1.03 0.77 1.77
CA GLU A 101 -0.83 0.74 0.33
C GLU A 101 0.45 -0.02 -0.01
N ASP A 102 0.48 -0.68 -1.18
CA ASP A 102 1.67 -1.36 -1.69
C ASP A 102 2.69 -0.37 -2.23
N ILE A 103 2.25 0.56 -3.06
CA ILE A 103 3.11 1.54 -3.72
C ILE A 103 2.39 2.87 -3.93
N ILE A 104 3.09 3.95 -3.66
CA ILE A 104 2.65 5.29 -4.06
C ILE A 104 3.45 5.74 -5.27
N ASP A 105 2.75 5.92 -6.37
CA ASP A 105 3.26 6.45 -7.62
C ASP A 105 2.88 7.95 -7.75
N SER A 106 1.93 8.32 -8.59
CA SER A 106 1.45 9.69 -8.74
C SER A 106 0.83 10.30 -7.47
N GLY A 107 0.31 9.48 -6.58
CA GLY A 107 -0.39 9.90 -5.37
C GLY A 107 -1.87 10.24 -5.57
N ASN A 108 -2.35 10.33 -6.81
CA ASN A 108 -3.73 10.74 -7.12
C ASN A 108 -4.79 9.90 -6.40
N THR A 109 -4.64 8.58 -6.41
CA THR A 109 -5.59 7.67 -5.76
C THR A 109 -5.65 7.90 -4.26
N LEU A 110 -4.48 8.01 -3.61
CA LEU A 110 -4.40 8.24 -2.16
C LEU A 110 -4.90 9.63 -1.75
N SER A 111 -4.60 10.68 -2.50
CA SER A 111 -5.12 12.03 -2.25
C SER A 111 -6.65 12.01 -2.17
N ARG A 112 -7.30 11.39 -3.15
CA ARG A 112 -8.76 11.30 -3.20
C ARG A 112 -9.34 10.39 -2.12
N LEU A 113 -8.73 9.22 -1.92
CA LEU A 113 -9.14 8.26 -0.92
C LEU A 113 -9.04 8.85 0.49
N SER A 114 -7.96 9.54 0.81
CA SER A 114 -7.77 10.19 2.12
C SER A 114 -8.82 11.26 2.37
N LYS A 115 -9.13 12.10 1.37
CA LYS A 115 -10.20 13.10 1.48
C LYS A 115 -11.58 12.47 1.70
N LEU A 116 -11.84 11.35 1.04
CA LEU A 116 -13.09 10.60 1.18
C LEU A 116 -13.20 10.00 2.58
N LEU A 117 -12.15 9.34 3.08
CA LEU A 117 -12.15 8.73 4.41
C LEU A 117 -12.17 9.78 5.51
N ALA A 118 -11.49 10.91 5.33
CA ALA A 118 -11.54 12.03 6.29
C ALA A 118 -12.98 12.56 6.54
N LYS A 119 -13.84 12.53 5.52
CA LYS A 119 -15.26 12.92 5.64
C LYS A 119 -16.09 11.94 6.50
N ARG A 120 -15.55 10.78 6.84
CA ARG A 120 -16.18 9.78 7.71
C ARG A 120 -15.80 9.96 9.19
N ASN A 121 -15.18 11.09 9.53
CA ASN A 121 -14.84 11.52 10.89
C ASN A 121 -13.97 10.53 11.69
N PRO A 122 -12.88 9.94 11.13
CA PRO A 122 -11.96 9.16 11.93
C PRO A 122 -11.30 10.07 12.98
N LYS A 123 -10.88 9.50 14.11
CA LYS A 123 -10.10 10.20 15.14
C LYS A 123 -8.73 10.63 14.60
N SER A 124 -8.11 9.75 13.81
CA SER A 124 -6.88 10.03 13.06
C SER A 124 -6.88 9.26 11.74
N LEU A 125 -6.22 9.83 10.72
CA LEU A 125 -6.03 9.18 9.44
C LEU A 125 -4.53 9.22 9.11
N THR A 126 -3.93 8.05 8.96
CA THR A 126 -2.51 7.83 8.77
C THR A 126 -2.30 7.02 7.49
N ILE A 127 -1.25 7.30 6.73
CA ILE A 127 -0.90 6.57 5.52
C ILE A 127 0.40 5.78 5.75
N CYS A 128 0.36 4.49 5.45
CA CYS A 128 1.48 3.58 5.50
C CYS A 128 1.64 2.90 4.14
N THR A 129 2.80 3.07 3.49
CA THR A 129 3.10 2.43 2.21
C THR A 129 4.35 1.57 2.28
N LEU A 130 4.36 0.45 1.54
CA LEU A 130 5.56 -0.36 1.43
C LEU A 130 6.59 0.32 0.52
N LEU A 131 6.17 0.83 -0.63
CA LEU A 131 7.04 1.48 -1.61
C LEU A 131 6.57 2.91 -1.90
N ASP A 132 7.52 3.82 -2.06
CA ASP A 132 7.27 5.21 -2.47
C ASP A 132 8.16 5.59 -3.65
N LYS A 133 7.54 6.19 -4.68
CA LYS A 133 8.21 6.80 -5.83
C LYS A 133 8.02 8.31 -5.83
N PRO A 134 8.77 9.06 -5.02
CA PRO A 134 8.56 10.52 -4.89
C PRO A 134 8.76 11.28 -6.20
N GLU A 135 9.62 10.77 -7.10
CA GLU A 135 9.86 11.40 -8.42
C GLU A 135 8.62 11.41 -9.32
N ARG A 136 7.67 10.49 -9.09
CA ARG A 136 6.41 10.40 -9.84
C ARG A 136 5.25 11.15 -9.20
N ARG A 137 5.46 11.72 -8.02
CA ARG A 137 4.42 12.42 -7.28
C ARG A 137 3.95 13.66 -8.04
N VAL A 138 2.63 13.73 -8.28
CA VAL A 138 2.00 14.88 -8.99
C VAL A 138 1.01 15.63 -8.09
N VAL A 139 0.88 15.21 -6.82
CA VAL A 139 0.05 15.83 -5.81
C VAL A 139 0.90 16.20 -4.59
N ASP A 140 0.58 17.28 -3.91
CA ASP A 140 1.29 17.81 -2.75
C ASP A 140 0.55 17.57 -1.42
N ASP A 141 -0.68 17.09 -1.49
CA ASP A 141 -1.58 16.91 -0.35
C ASP A 141 -1.59 15.47 0.23
N VAL A 142 -0.68 14.61 -0.21
CA VAL A 142 -0.48 13.27 0.34
C VAL A 142 0.73 13.27 1.26
N ASN A 143 0.48 13.33 2.57
CA ASN A 143 1.52 13.13 3.57
C ASN A 143 1.56 11.66 3.98
N VAL A 144 2.71 11.00 3.74
CA VAL A 144 2.92 9.60 4.07
C VAL A 144 3.62 9.50 5.41
N ASP A 145 2.93 8.93 6.41
CA ASP A 145 3.46 8.84 7.78
C ASP A 145 4.52 7.74 7.92
N TYR A 146 4.31 6.61 7.24
CA TYR A 146 5.23 5.47 7.27
C TYR A 146 5.56 5.01 5.86
N VAL A 147 6.83 5.07 5.51
CA VAL A 147 7.38 4.61 4.23
C VAL A 147 8.27 3.41 4.48
N GLY A 148 8.01 2.29 3.81
CA GLY A 148 8.89 1.14 3.82
C GLY A 148 10.20 1.46 3.12
N PHE A 149 10.14 1.66 1.80
CA PHE A 149 11.30 1.94 0.97
C PHE A 149 10.97 3.01 -0.07
N VAL A 150 11.88 3.97 -0.23
CA VAL A 150 11.90 4.87 -1.39
C VAL A 150 12.61 4.15 -2.53
N ILE A 151 11.97 4.09 -3.69
CA ILE A 151 12.49 3.37 -4.85
C ILE A 151 12.55 4.27 -6.09
N PRO A 152 13.47 4.00 -7.04
CA PRO A 152 13.53 4.74 -8.31
C PRO A 152 12.31 4.46 -9.19
N ASP A 153 12.12 5.29 -10.22
CA ASP A 153 11.06 5.07 -11.21
C ASP A 153 11.36 3.90 -12.14
N LYS A 154 11.28 2.69 -11.60
CA LYS A 154 11.35 1.43 -12.34
C LYS A 154 10.08 0.62 -12.12
N PHE A 155 9.75 -0.24 -13.09
CA PHE A 155 8.61 -1.14 -12.94
C PHE A 155 8.97 -2.30 -12.01
N VAL A 156 8.16 -2.50 -10.97
CA VAL A 156 8.39 -3.50 -9.92
C VAL A 156 7.25 -4.50 -9.84
N VAL A 157 7.58 -5.73 -9.48
CA VAL A 157 6.65 -6.83 -9.24
C VAL A 157 7.03 -7.59 -7.97
N GLY A 158 6.11 -8.38 -7.48
CA GLY A 158 6.30 -9.21 -6.30
C GLY A 158 5.74 -8.58 -5.02
N TYR A 159 5.63 -9.37 -3.98
CA TYR A 159 5.09 -9.01 -2.67
C TYR A 159 3.72 -8.30 -2.74
N GLY A 160 2.85 -8.78 -3.64
CA GLY A 160 1.52 -8.21 -3.91
C GLY A 160 1.43 -7.42 -5.21
N LEU A 161 2.50 -6.79 -5.64
CA LEU A 161 2.58 -6.05 -6.90
C LEU A 161 2.57 -6.98 -8.11
N ASP A 162 1.92 -6.56 -9.19
CA ASP A 162 1.72 -7.40 -10.36
C ASP A 162 2.15 -6.79 -11.69
N TYR A 163 2.31 -7.68 -12.65
CA TYR A 163 2.25 -7.41 -14.06
C TYR A 163 1.18 -8.31 -14.69
N ASP A 164 0.11 -7.74 -15.21
CA ASP A 164 -1.02 -8.47 -15.80
C ASP A 164 -1.56 -9.61 -14.90
N GLN A 165 -1.81 -9.28 -13.63
CA GLN A 165 -2.27 -10.19 -12.56
C GLN A 165 -1.26 -11.28 -12.16
N ARG A 166 -0.05 -11.29 -12.70
CA ARG A 166 1.01 -12.26 -12.40
C ARG A 166 2.02 -11.69 -11.40
N PHE A 167 2.83 -12.55 -10.82
CA PHE A 167 3.98 -12.24 -9.94
C PHE A 167 3.65 -11.72 -8.54
N ARG A 168 2.39 -11.51 -8.16
CA ARG A 168 2.05 -11.06 -6.80
C ARG A 168 2.58 -11.98 -5.70
N ASN A 169 2.76 -13.27 -6.01
CA ASN A 169 3.19 -14.32 -5.09
C ASN A 169 4.71 -14.42 -4.91
N LEU A 170 5.51 -13.62 -5.58
CA LEU A 170 6.94 -13.58 -5.33
C LEU A 170 7.20 -13.04 -3.92
N PRO A 171 8.05 -13.70 -3.09
CA PRO A 171 8.27 -13.27 -1.71
C PRO A 171 9.22 -12.05 -1.58
N TYR A 172 9.65 -11.49 -2.69
CA TYR A 172 10.55 -10.37 -2.82
C TYR A 172 9.98 -9.31 -3.78
N ILE A 173 10.59 -8.12 -3.81
CA ILE A 173 10.35 -7.13 -4.87
C ILE A 173 11.44 -7.26 -5.92
N GLY A 174 11.04 -7.36 -7.18
CA GLY A 174 11.97 -7.43 -8.31
C GLY A 174 11.70 -6.39 -9.37
N PHE A 175 12.76 -5.96 -10.09
CA PHE A 175 12.64 -5.19 -11.31
C PHE A 175 12.39 -6.11 -12.50
N VAL A 176 11.53 -5.68 -13.39
CA VAL A 176 11.33 -6.33 -14.70
C VAL A 176 12.34 -5.71 -15.66
N GLU A 177 13.32 -6.50 -16.11
CA GLU A 177 14.44 -6.02 -16.96
C GLU A 177 14.15 -6.12 -18.46
N GLY A 178 13.15 -6.87 -18.87
CA GLY A 178 12.80 -7.10 -20.26
C GLY A 178 11.30 -7.10 -20.54
N GLU A 179 10.92 -7.32 -21.81
CA GLU A 179 9.51 -7.54 -22.18
C GLU A 179 9.03 -8.88 -21.63
N ILE A 180 8.01 -8.86 -20.80
CA ILE A 180 7.30 -10.06 -20.37
C ILE A 180 6.38 -10.50 -21.52
N LYS A 181 6.82 -11.52 -22.25
CA LYS A 181 6.04 -12.13 -23.35
C LYS A 181 5.01 -13.14 -22.83
#